data_638a3eb0a9612efcc5006ee0cec652a7
#
_entry.id   638a3eb0a9612efcc5006ee0cec652a7
#
_cell.length_a   1.000
_cell.length_b   1.000
_cell.length_c   1.000
_cell.angle_alpha   90.00
_cell.angle_beta   90.00
_cell.angle_gamma   90.00
#
_symmetry.space_group_name_H-M   'P 1'
#
loop_
_entity.id
_entity.type
_entity.pdbx_description
1 polymer ?
#
loop_
_entity_poly.entity_id
_entity_poly.type
_entity_poly.pdbx_seq_one_letter_code
_entity_poly.pdbx_strand_id
1 'polypeptide(L)'
;MSLPGQDAGAGGDSPLNPGVAKREVWAWAMYDFANSGYTTVILTAVFSTYFVGVVGGRAPWATLAWTAALSLSYLLIMLTMPSLGARADARAGKRRLLYTSTVGCVAATLVLTQAGPGDLWLALAAIVISNYCYCVGESVVAAFLPE
;
A
#
# COMPACT_ATOMS: atom_id res chain seq x y z
N MET A 1 47.22 42.77 -0.71
CA MET A 1 46.98 41.37 -1.14
C MET A 1 45.70 40.94 -0.44
N SER A 2 44.56 41.29 -1.06
CA SER A 2 43.22 41.13 -0.49
C SER A 2 42.66 39.75 -0.89
N LEU A 3 42.24 38.97 0.07
CA LEU A 3 41.54 37.70 -0.16
C LEU A 3 40.11 37.97 -0.65
N PRO A 4 39.63 37.29 -1.68
CA PRO A 4 38.24 37.46 -2.13
C PRO A 4 37.28 36.88 -1.10
N GLY A 5 36.19 37.63 -0.86
CA GLY A 5 35.17 37.39 0.11
C GLY A 5 34.46 36.05 -0.08
N GLN A 6 34.25 35.39 1.03
CA GLN A 6 33.29 34.33 1.18
C GLN A 6 31.89 34.96 1.30
N ASP A 7 31.21 35.10 0.18
CA ASP A 7 29.77 35.33 0.19
C ASP A 7 29.10 34.00 0.60
N ALA A 8 29.00 33.83 1.92
CA ALA A 8 28.14 32.82 2.51
C ALA A 8 26.68 33.19 2.23
N GLY A 9 26.20 32.81 1.04
CA GLY A 9 24.80 32.86 0.72
C GLY A 9 24.05 31.97 1.71
N ALA A 10 23.24 32.61 2.56
CA ALA A 10 22.23 31.98 3.40
C ALA A 10 21.14 31.39 2.49
N GLY A 11 21.49 30.30 1.81
CA GLY A 11 20.51 29.39 1.23
C GLY A 11 20.02 28.49 2.35
N GLY A 12 18.80 28.73 2.83
CA GLY A 12 18.21 27.93 3.89
C GLY A 12 18.32 26.44 3.57
N ASP A 13 18.91 25.70 4.50
CA ASP A 13 18.98 24.23 4.50
C ASP A 13 17.55 23.65 4.45
N SER A 14 16.96 23.58 3.26
CA SER A 14 15.83 22.69 3.07
C SER A 14 16.44 21.29 2.86
N PRO A 15 16.08 20.30 3.69
CA PRO A 15 16.60 18.94 3.56
C PRO A 15 16.11 18.24 2.28
N LEU A 16 15.49 18.97 1.39
CA LEU A 16 14.93 18.50 0.14
C LEU A 16 15.87 18.81 -1.02
N ASN A 17 16.07 17.87 -1.90
CA ASN A 17 16.81 18.04 -3.14
C ASN A 17 16.25 19.21 -3.96
N PRO A 18 17.07 20.01 -4.66
CA PRO A 18 16.63 21.09 -5.51
C PRO A 18 15.68 20.58 -6.59
N GLY A 19 14.43 21.02 -6.57
CA GLY A 19 13.40 20.65 -7.55
C GLY A 19 12.24 19.84 -6.99
N VAL A 20 12.31 19.35 -5.74
CA VAL A 20 11.20 18.62 -5.11
C VAL A 20 10.22 19.62 -4.48
N ALA A 21 8.99 19.65 -4.97
CA ALA A 21 7.94 20.51 -4.40
C ALA A 21 7.48 19.97 -3.04
N LYS A 22 7.36 20.84 -2.05
CA LYS A 22 6.84 20.47 -0.71
C LYS A 22 5.49 19.74 -0.77
N ARG A 23 4.69 20.05 -1.78
CA ARG A 23 3.41 19.38 -2.04
C ARG A 23 3.58 17.89 -2.39
N GLU A 24 4.65 17.53 -3.10
CA GLU A 24 4.93 16.14 -3.47
C GLU A 24 5.37 15.33 -2.25
N VAL A 25 6.21 15.91 -1.40
CA VAL A 25 6.60 15.31 -0.13
C VAL A 25 5.39 15.09 0.78
N TRP A 26 4.49 16.08 0.85
CA TRP A 26 3.26 15.96 1.62
C TRP A 26 2.32 14.88 1.08
N ALA A 27 2.15 14.82 -0.23
CA ALA A 27 1.33 13.80 -0.87
C ALA A 27 1.88 12.39 -0.61
N TRP A 28 3.20 12.23 -0.66
CA TRP A 28 3.88 10.98 -0.36
C TRP A 28 3.71 10.58 1.12
N ALA A 29 3.94 11.51 2.03
CA ALA A 29 3.79 11.28 3.47
C ALA A 29 2.35 10.92 3.85
N MET A 30 1.34 11.56 3.23
CA MET A 30 -0.07 11.24 3.44
C MET A 30 -0.42 9.84 2.90
N TYR A 31 0.15 9.46 1.76
CA TYR A 31 -0.03 8.12 1.22
C TYR A 31 0.59 7.05 2.15
N ASP A 32 1.81 7.28 2.63
CA ASP A 32 2.50 6.39 3.56
C ASP A 32 1.73 6.23 4.88
N PHE A 33 1.20 7.34 5.39
CA PHE A 33 0.34 7.32 6.59
C PHE A 33 -0.93 6.48 6.38
N ALA A 34 -1.61 6.64 5.24
CA ALA A 34 -2.79 5.85 4.90
C ALA A 34 -2.44 4.36 4.74
N ASN A 35 -1.28 4.07 4.18
CA ASN A 35 -0.74 2.73 4.00
C ASN A 35 -0.49 2.03 5.34
N SER A 36 0.14 2.73 6.29
CA SER A 36 0.37 2.24 7.65
C SER A 36 -0.95 1.98 8.39
N GLY A 37 -1.95 2.84 8.18
CA GLY A 37 -3.30 2.64 8.72
C GLY A 37 -3.96 1.36 8.20
N TYR A 38 -3.86 1.07 6.92
CA TYR A 38 -4.39 -0.17 6.34
C TYR A 38 -3.75 -1.41 6.96
N THR A 39 -2.42 -1.44 7.03
CA THR A 39 -1.67 -2.58 7.60
C THR A 39 -2.06 -2.82 9.05
N THR A 40 -2.14 -1.76 9.85
CA THR A 40 -2.45 -1.87 11.27
C THR A 40 -3.90 -2.25 11.50
N VAL A 41 -4.85 -1.57 10.86
CA VAL A 41 -6.28 -1.74 11.12
C VAL A 41 -6.81 -3.00 10.45
N ILE A 42 -6.54 -3.19 9.17
CA ILE A 42 -7.11 -4.31 8.41
C ILE A 42 -6.31 -5.59 8.62
N LEU A 43 -5.00 -5.58 8.37
CA LEU A 43 -4.23 -6.81 8.37
C LEU A 43 -3.92 -7.33 9.77
N THR A 44 -3.65 -6.46 10.73
CA THR A 44 -3.06 -6.89 12.01
C THR A 44 -4.04 -6.85 13.18
N ALA A 45 -4.72 -5.73 13.44
CA ALA A 45 -5.41 -5.55 14.70
C ALA A 45 -6.93 -5.78 14.64
N VAL A 46 -7.65 -5.01 13.83
CA VAL A 46 -9.11 -4.96 13.92
C VAL A 46 -9.77 -6.04 13.10
N PHE A 47 -9.52 -6.07 11.78
CA PHE A 47 -10.24 -6.99 10.92
C PHE A 47 -9.79 -8.44 11.07
N SER A 48 -8.52 -8.70 11.33
CA SER A 48 -8.05 -10.06 11.60
C SER A 48 -8.74 -10.66 12.83
N THR A 49 -8.86 -9.88 13.90
CA THR A 49 -9.58 -10.30 15.11
C THR A 49 -11.07 -10.47 14.87
N TYR A 50 -11.69 -9.55 14.13
CA TYR A 50 -13.10 -9.65 13.73
C TYR A 50 -13.34 -10.89 12.86
N PHE A 51 -12.47 -11.14 11.89
CA PHE A 51 -12.59 -12.32 11.01
C PHE A 51 -12.57 -13.62 11.83
N VAL A 52 -11.59 -13.80 12.70
CA VAL A 52 -11.48 -15.02 13.52
C VAL A 52 -12.62 -15.12 14.55
N GLY A 53 -12.98 -14.01 15.19
CA GLY A 53 -13.97 -13.98 16.27
C GLY A 53 -15.42 -14.05 15.83
N VAL A 54 -15.73 -13.42 14.70
CA VAL A 54 -17.12 -13.22 14.22
C VAL A 54 -17.37 -13.96 12.92
N VAL A 55 -16.64 -13.66 11.85
CA VAL A 55 -16.86 -14.24 10.53
C VAL A 55 -16.57 -15.74 10.52
N GLY A 56 -15.45 -16.14 11.14
CA GLY A 56 -15.05 -17.55 11.30
C GLY A 56 -15.71 -18.27 12.48
N GLY A 57 -16.54 -17.59 13.27
CA GLY A 57 -17.29 -18.18 14.38
C GLY A 57 -16.41 -18.81 15.47
N ARG A 58 -15.18 -18.31 15.66
CA ARG A 58 -14.15 -18.87 16.57
C ARG A 58 -13.76 -20.33 16.25
N ALA A 59 -13.96 -20.75 15.00
CA ALA A 59 -13.57 -22.07 14.58
C ALA A 59 -12.03 -22.23 14.62
N PRO A 60 -11.47 -23.40 14.98
CA PRO A 60 -10.02 -23.61 15.06
C PRO A 60 -9.29 -23.35 13.73
N TRP A 61 -9.98 -23.52 12.61
CA TRP A 61 -9.45 -23.28 11.27
C TRP A 61 -9.52 -21.82 10.80
N ALA A 62 -10.23 -20.93 11.53
CA ALA A 62 -10.42 -19.53 11.09
C ALA A 62 -9.09 -18.76 10.96
N THR A 63 -8.18 -18.95 11.90
CA THR A 63 -6.84 -18.36 11.83
C THR A 63 -6.04 -18.91 10.65
N LEU A 64 -6.15 -20.21 10.39
CA LEU A 64 -5.48 -20.84 9.25
C LEU A 64 -6.04 -20.33 7.92
N ALA A 65 -7.36 -20.16 7.81
CA ALA A 65 -8.00 -19.60 6.62
C ALA A 65 -7.56 -18.15 6.37
N TRP A 66 -7.47 -17.34 7.42
CA TRP A 66 -6.96 -15.98 7.35
C TRP A 66 -5.52 -15.94 6.83
N THR A 67 -4.63 -16.72 7.46
CA THR A 67 -3.22 -16.79 7.05
C THR A 67 -3.05 -17.34 5.64
N ALA A 68 -3.84 -18.34 5.25
CA ALA A 68 -3.83 -18.89 3.90
C ALA A 68 -4.27 -17.84 2.85
N ALA A 69 -5.29 -17.03 3.15
CA ALA A 69 -5.73 -15.95 2.26
C ALA A 69 -4.64 -14.90 2.06
N LEU A 70 -3.97 -14.47 3.14
CA LEU A 70 -2.84 -13.54 3.03
C LEU A 70 -1.67 -14.16 2.24
N SER A 71 -1.32 -15.41 2.51
CA SER A 71 -0.28 -16.12 1.78
C SER A 71 -0.58 -16.24 0.29
N LEU A 72 -1.85 -16.50 -0.06
CA LEU A 72 -2.30 -16.53 -1.45
C LEU A 72 -2.12 -15.17 -2.13
N SER A 73 -2.46 -14.08 -1.46
CA SER A 73 -2.29 -12.74 -2.04
C SER A 73 -0.81 -12.39 -2.25
N TYR A 74 0.07 -12.76 -1.32
CA TYR A 74 1.52 -12.57 -1.48
C TYR A 74 2.09 -13.42 -2.60
N LEU A 75 1.62 -14.66 -2.77
CA LEU A 75 2.01 -15.51 -3.89
C LEU A 75 1.59 -14.89 -5.23
N LEU A 76 0.36 -14.37 -5.32
CA LEU A 76 -0.12 -13.69 -6.53
C LEU A 76 0.74 -12.46 -6.86
N ILE A 77 1.13 -11.69 -5.86
CA ILE A 77 2.04 -10.55 -6.05
C ILE A 77 3.40 -11.00 -6.56
N MET A 78 4.00 -11.99 -5.94
CA MET A 78 5.29 -12.53 -6.35
C MET A 78 5.30 -12.95 -7.82
N LEU A 79 4.21 -13.56 -8.28
CA LEU A 79 4.08 -14.02 -9.67
C LEU A 79 3.77 -12.89 -10.67
N THR A 80 3.02 -11.86 -10.24
CA THR A 80 2.52 -10.83 -11.16
C THR A 80 3.40 -9.57 -11.18
N MET A 81 4.13 -9.28 -10.10
CA MET A 81 4.93 -8.05 -9.98
C MET A 81 5.96 -7.86 -11.10
N PRO A 82 6.73 -8.88 -11.51
CA PRO A 82 7.70 -8.71 -12.60
C PRO A 82 7.04 -8.26 -13.91
N SER A 83 5.87 -8.81 -14.22
CA SER A 83 5.13 -8.46 -15.43
C SER A 83 4.45 -7.09 -15.35
N LEU A 84 3.96 -6.71 -14.18
CA LEU A 84 3.34 -5.41 -13.93
C LEU A 84 4.40 -4.30 -13.95
N GLY A 85 5.56 -4.51 -13.34
CA GLY A 85 6.69 -3.59 -13.36
C GLY A 85 7.18 -3.31 -14.77
N ALA A 86 7.44 -4.35 -15.55
CA ALA A 86 7.86 -4.21 -16.93
C ALA A 86 6.85 -3.45 -17.81
N ARG A 87 5.54 -3.67 -17.60
CA ARG A 87 4.48 -2.94 -18.33
C ARG A 87 4.35 -1.48 -17.87
N ALA A 88 4.55 -1.23 -16.59
CA ALA A 88 4.49 0.12 -16.03
C ALA A 88 5.64 0.98 -16.56
N ASP A 89 6.84 0.42 -16.67
CA ASP A 89 8.02 1.12 -17.18
C ASP A 89 7.92 1.38 -18.69
N ALA A 90 7.48 0.38 -19.47
CA ALA A 90 7.38 0.47 -20.93
C ALA A 90 6.38 1.52 -21.44
N ARG A 91 5.37 1.90 -20.66
CA ARG A 91 4.26 2.77 -21.12
C ARG A 91 4.07 4.03 -20.27
N ALA A 92 5.01 4.41 -19.42
CA ALA A 92 4.81 5.46 -18.43
C ALA A 92 3.49 5.27 -17.61
N GLY A 93 3.09 4.02 -17.44
CA GLY A 93 1.80 3.63 -16.85
C GLY A 93 1.78 3.58 -15.33
N LYS A 94 2.88 3.97 -14.67
CA LYS A 94 3.01 3.91 -13.19
C LYS A 94 1.85 4.63 -12.48
N ARG A 95 1.47 5.82 -12.96
CA ARG A 95 0.35 6.59 -12.36
C ARG A 95 -0.99 5.87 -12.50
N ARG A 96 -1.23 5.25 -13.66
CA ARG A 96 -2.48 4.50 -13.90
C ARG A 96 -2.52 3.24 -13.03
N LEU A 97 -1.39 2.55 -12.89
CA LEU A 97 -1.29 1.36 -12.06
C LEU A 97 -1.51 1.72 -10.58
N LEU A 98 -0.90 2.80 -10.09
CA LEU A 98 -1.11 3.31 -8.74
C LEU A 98 -2.58 3.67 -8.48
N TYR A 99 -3.20 4.42 -9.40
CA TYR A 99 -4.62 4.79 -9.28
C TYR A 99 -5.53 3.55 -9.25
N THR A 100 -5.32 2.61 -10.16
CA THR A 100 -6.14 1.39 -10.26
C THR A 100 -5.98 0.51 -9.01
N SER A 101 -4.76 0.35 -8.50
CA SER A 101 -4.50 -0.42 -7.29
C SER A 101 -5.10 0.24 -6.05
N THR A 102 -5.00 1.57 -5.93
CA THR A 102 -5.61 2.31 -4.81
C THR A 102 -7.12 2.21 -4.82
N VAL A 103 -7.76 2.43 -5.98
CA VAL A 103 -9.23 2.29 -6.11
C VAL A 103 -9.66 0.84 -5.85
N GLY A 104 -8.92 -0.14 -6.36
CA GLY A 104 -9.17 -1.56 -6.10
C GLY A 104 -9.07 -1.92 -4.63
N CYS A 105 -8.05 -1.41 -3.93
CA CYS A 105 -7.88 -1.61 -2.50
C CYS A 105 -9.04 -1.01 -1.70
N VAL A 106 -9.43 0.24 -1.99
CA VAL A 106 -10.55 0.91 -1.32
C VAL A 106 -11.86 0.18 -1.58
N ALA A 107 -12.14 -0.19 -2.83
CA ALA A 107 -13.36 -0.93 -3.18
C ALA A 107 -13.44 -2.28 -2.46
N ALA A 108 -12.35 -3.06 -2.46
CA ALA A 108 -12.30 -4.34 -1.77
C ALA A 108 -12.43 -4.18 -0.24
N THR A 109 -11.84 -3.13 0.33
CA THR A 109 -12.00 -2.82 1.76
C THR A 109 -13.43 -2.42 2.10
N LEU A 110 -14.13 -1.70 1.23
CA LEU A 110 -15.55 -1.40 1.42
C LEU A 110 -16.42 -2.67 1.35
N VAL A 111 -16.09 -3.61 0.45
CA VAL A 111 -16.76 -4.93 0.43
C VAL A 111 -16.49 -5.68 1.74
N LEU A 112 -15.29 -5.56 2.29
CA LEU A 112 -14.94 -6.18 3.56
C LEU A 112 -15.82 -5.71 4.73
N THR A 113 -16.28 -4.46 4.71
CA THR A 113 -17.17 -3.92 5.77
C THR A 113 -18.58 -4.54 5.74
N GLN A 114 -18.95 -5.20 4.65
CA GLN A 114 -20.22 -5.89 4.50
C GLN A 114 -20.16 -7.37 4.93
N ALA A 115 -18.94 -7.89 5.21
CA ALA A 115 -18.78 -9.27 5.63
C ALA A 115 -19.37 -9.48 7.03
N GLY A 116 -20.46 -10.23 7.11
CA GLY A 116 -21.14 -10.61 8.33
C GLY A 116 -20.77 -12.02 8.82
N PRO A 117 -21.40 -12.47 9.92
CA PRO A 117 -21.26 -13.83 10.41
C PRO A 117 -21.69 -14.84 9.35
N GLY A 118 -20.78 -15.73 8.95
CA GLY A 118 -21.04 -16.75 7.92
C GLY A 118 -20.61 -16.37 6.51
N ASP A 119 -20.27 -15.09 6.21
CA ASP A 119 -19.83 -14.64 4.89
C ASP A 119 -18.34 -14.88 4.67
N LEU A 120 -17.89 -16.09 5.01
CA LEU A 120 -16.48 -16.48 4.99
C LEU A 120 -15.83 -16.27 3.61
N TRP A 121 -16.48 -16.76 2.56
CA TRP A 121 -15.95 -16.68 1.20
C TRP A 121 -15.83 -15.25 0.69
N LEU A 122 -16.81 -14.41 1.03
CA LEU A 122 -16.78 -12.99 0.70
C LEU A 122 -15.62 -12.29 1.41
N ALA A 123 -15.47 -12.55 2.71
CA ALA A 123 -14.37 -11.98 3.49
C ALA A 123 -12.99 -12.44 2.98
N LEU A 124 -12.82 -13.73 2.70
CA LEU A 124 -11.56 -14.27 2.16
C LEU A 124 -11.24 -13.70 0.78
N ALA A 125 -12.21 -13.66 -0.13
CA ALA A 125 -12.00 -13.08 -1.46
C ALA A 125 -11.66 -11.59 -1.38
N ALA A 126 -12.40 -10.83 -0.57
CA ALA A 126 -12.20 -9.40 -0.42
C ALA A 126 -10.82 -9.08 0.19
N ILE A 127 -10.36 -9.83 1.20
CA ILE A 127 -9.05 -9.60 1.79
C ILE A 127 -7.92 -9.94 0.82
N VAL A 128 -8.03 -11.02 0.03
CA VAL A 128 -7.04 -11.38 -0.98
C VAL A 128 -6.90 -10.26 -2.01
N ILE A 129 -8.03 -9.75 -2.52
CA ILE A 129 -8.04 -8.67 -3.52
C ILE A 129 -7.52 -7.36 -2.90
N SER A 130 -7.98 -7.00 -1.71
CA SER A 130 -7.57 -5.78 -1.01
C SER A 130 -6.06 -5.78 -0.73
N ASN A 131 -5.54 -6.87 -0.17
CA ASN A 131 -4.11 -7.01 0.14
C ASN A 131 -3.26 -7.06 -1.14
N TYR A 132 -3.74 -7.72 -2.19
CA TYR A 132 -3.06 -7.72 -3.49
C TYR A 132 -2.95 -6.30 -4.05
N CYS A 133 -4.05 -5.56 -4.12
CA CYS A 133 -4.06 -4.17 -4.59
C CYS A 133 -3.19 -3.25 -3.72
N TYR A 134 -3.21 -3.44 -2.41
CA TYR A 134 -2.38 -2.73 -1.46
C TYR A 134 -0.89 -2.90 -1.78
N CYS A 135 -0.41 -4.14 -1.87
CA CYS A 135 0.99 -4.43 -2.15
C CYS A 135 1.45 -3.96 -3.54
N VAL A 136 0.57 -4.04 -4.56
CA VAL A 136 0.86 -3.45 -5.89
C VAL A 136 1.05 -1.94 -5.77
N GLY A 137 0.15 -1.26 -5.03
CA GLY A 137 0.26 0.18 -4.80
C GLY A 137 1.55 0.58 -4.09
N GLU A 138 1.91 -0.14 -3.02
CA GLU A 138 3.14 0.08 -2.24
C GLU A 138 4.39 -0.09 -3.11
N SER A 139 4.45 -1.15 -3.91
CA SER A 139 5.57 -1.40 -4.82
C SER A 139 5.71 -0.32 -5.90
N VAL A 140 4.58 0.19 -6.41
CA VAL A 140 4.59 1.28 -7.41
C VAL A 140 5.04 2.59 -6.78
N VAL A 141 4.59 2.89 -5.56
CA VAL A 141 5.03 4.11 -4.83
C VAL A 141 6.52 4.06 -4.55
N ALA A 142 7.05 2.92 -4.13
CA ALA A 142 8.49 2.75 -3.95
C ALA A 142 9.29 3.03 -5.25
N ALA A 143 8.73 2.69 -6.42
CA ALA A 143 9.34 2.95 -7.72
C ALA A 143 9.25 4.43 -8.18
N PHE A 144 8.56 5.30 -7.44
CA PHE A 144 8.54 6.76 -7.67
C PHE A 144 9.54 7.52 -6.83
N LEU A 145 10.18 6.88 -5.83
CA LEU A 145 11.26 7.52 -5.08
C LEU A 145 12.44 7.77 -6.03
N PRO A 146 12.84 9.02 -6.25
CA PRO A 146 14.06 9.32 -7.01
C PRO A 146 15.27 8.81 -6.22
N GLU A 147 16.19 8.17 -6.93
CA GLU A 147 17.51 7.81 -6.44
C GLU A 147 18.34 9.06 -6.11
#